data_e7462073e1bdc6c878f916f55cd49e3c
#
_entry.id   e7462073e1bdc6c878f916f55cd49e3c
#
_cell.length_a   1.000
_cell.length_b   1.000
_cell.length_c   1.000
_cell.angle_alpha   90.00
_cell.angle_beta   90.00
_cell.angle_gamma   90.00
#
_symmetry.space_group_name_H-M   'P 1'
#
loop_
_entity.id
_entity.type
_entity.pdbx_description
1 polymer ?
#
loop_
_entity_poly.entity_id
_entity_poly.type
_entity_poly.pdbx_seq_one_letter_code
_entity_poly.pdbx_strand_id
1 'polypeptide(L)'
;MIPRNAFPHALDPLYDYLDSSNGSDGTKNGSTVVATELGAGGIHKTVITLTATPITLTDDAGVGQYGGVKLYDFPAGSIKTLGATIDADLTLTNAAWLDTAEGDVALGTAAPASAIALDTTKANILASTAIAAMTAQVGAINASTITDGGVAAAGTTDVDLYLNVRIDDNAAHITDGGTITGTVTIFWINTGDF
;
A
#
# COMPACT_ATOMS: atom_id res chain seq x y z
N MET A 1 -36.80 5.46 -32.29
CA MET A 1 -35.41 5.46 -31.77
C MET A 1 -35.45 6.03 -30.36
N ILE A 2 -35.33 5.19 -29.34
CA ILE A 2 -35.36 5.63 -27.94
C ILE A 2 -33.97 6.23 -27.64
N PRO A 3 -33.90 7.48 -27.19
CA PRO A 3 -32.60 8.08 -26.90
C PRO A 3 -31.86 7.28 -25.79
N ARG A 4 -30.57 7.04 -25.95
CA ARG A 4 -29.73 6.30 -25.03
C ARG A 4 -29.79 6.79 -23.58
N ASN A 5 -30.20 8.04 -23.35
CA ASN A 5 -30.36 8.67 -22.05
C ASN A 5 -31.70 8.44 -21.37
N ALA A 6 -32.59 7.61 -21.97
CA ALA A 6 -33.92 7.37 -21.42
C ALA A 6 -33.96 6.23 -20.39
N PHE A 7 -32.85 5.47 -20.28
CA PHE A 7 -32.67 4.47 -19.22
C PHE A 7 -31.52 4.94 -18.36
N PRO A 8 -31.78 5.50 -17.19
CA PRO A 8 -30.70 5.72 -16.23
C PRO A 8 -30.05 4.37 -15.98
N HIS A 9 -28.77 4.38 -15.77
CA HIS A 9 -27.78 3.28 -15.66
C HIS A 9 -28.20 2.01 -14.88
N ALA A 10 -29.43 1.96 -14.38
CA ALA A 10 -30.00 0.84 -13.62
C ALA A 10 -30.07 -0.51 -14.35
N LEU A 11 -29.74 -0.55 -15.64
CA LEU A 11 -29.76 -1.78 -16.45
C LEU A 11 -28.38 -2.22 -16.95
N ASP A 12 -27.32 -1.53 -16.62
CA ASP A 12 -25.97 -1.95 -16.94
C ASP A 12 -25.12 -2.06 -15.66
N PRO A 13 -25.28 -3.15 -14.90
CA PRO A 13 -24.53 -3.35 -13.66
C PRO A 13 -23.02 -3.43 -13.91
N LEU A 14 -22.57 -3.65 -15.14
CA LEU A 14 -21.16 -3.64 -15.49
C LEU A 14 -20.63 -2.22 -15.66
N TYR A 15 -21.46 -1.30 -16.13
CA TYR A 15 -21.08 0.10 -16.28
C TYR A 15 -21.01 0.81 -14.92
N ASP A 16 -21.97 0.55 -14.04
CA ASP A 16 -21.95 1.09 -12.67
C ASP A 16 -20.79 0.51 -11.85
N TYR A 17 -20.35 -0.70 -12.16
CA TYR A 17 -19.20 -1.33 -11.52
C TYR A 17 -17.86 -0.72 -11.97
N LEU A 18 -17.80 -0.15 -13.17
CA LEU A 18 -16.61 0.46 -13.75
C LEU A 18 -16.61 2.00 -13.63
N ASP A 19 -17.72 2.59 -13.20
CA ASP A 19 -17.83 4.03 -13.02
C ASP A 19 -17.32 4.40 -11.63
N SER A 20 -16.10 4.91 -11.57
CA SER A 20 -15.47 5.44 -10.38
C SER A 20 -16.08 6.75 -9.87
N SER A 21 -17.15 7.24 -10.50
CA SER A 21 -17.76 8.54 -10.19
C SER A 21 -18.62 8.56 -8.92
N ASN A 22 -18.82 7.42 -8.26
CA ASN A 22 -19.61 7.31 -7.03
C ASN A 22 -18.77 7.47 -5.75
N GLY A 23 -17.95 8.46 -5.71
CA GLY A 23 -17.10 8.82 -4.57
C GLY A 23 -15.86 9.56 -5.04
N SER A 24 -15.21 10.26 -4.16
CA SER A 24 -13.93 10.88 -4.48
C SER A 24 -12.88 9.80 -4.60
N ASP A 25 -12.23 9.71 -5.76
CA ASP A 25 -11.07 8.86 -5.94
C ASP A 25 -9.89 9.44 -5.17
N GLY A 26 -9.05 8.56 -4.65
CA GLY A 26 -7.79 8.99 -4.07
C GLY A 26 -6.75 9.33 -5.14
N THR A 27 -5.58 9.69 -4.71
CA THR A 27 -4.49 10.10 -5.60
C THR A 27 -3.28 9.21 -5.44
N LYS A 28 -2.78 8.68 -6.55
CA LYS A 28 -1.52 7.93 -6.57
C LYS A 28 -0.32 8.83 -6.27
N ASN A 29 0.71 8.28 -5.67
CA ASN A 29 1.94 9.00 -5.37
C ASN A 29 3.11 8.53 -6.24
N GLY A 30 3.73 9.47 -6.95
CA GLY A 30 4.92 9.26 -7.75
C GLY A 30 4.67 8.67 -9.16
N SER A 31 5.69 8.74 -10.01
CA SER A 31 5.63 8.31 -11.41
C SER A 31 5.76 6.80 -11.62
N THR A 32 6.35 6.09 -10.65
CA THR A 32 6.53 4.63 -10.65
C THR A 32 5.36 3.88 -10.06
N VAL A 33 4.34 4.60 -9.58
CA VAL A 33 3.12 4.08 -8.97
C VAL A 33 1.94 4.36 -9.89
N VAL A 34 1.22 3.34 -10.28
CA VAL A 34 -0.02 3.45 -11.05
C VAL A 34 -1.15 2.90 -10.21
N ALA A 35 -2.12 3.74 -9.87
CA ALA A 35 -3.33 3.32 -9.19
C ALA A 35 -4.51 3.25 -10.17
N THR A 36 -5.27 2.17 -10.08
CA THR A 36 -6.53 1.99 -10.79
C THR A 36 -7.60 1.72 -9.76
N GLU A 37 -8.62 2.55 -9.73
CA GLU A 37 -9.78 2.36 -8.88
C GLU A 37 -10.93 1.72 -9.62
N LEU A 38 -11.55 0.80 -8.96
CA LEU A 38 -12.78 0.14 -9.37
C LEU A 38 -13.74 0.22 -8.19
N GLY A 39 -14.90 0.81 -8.38
CA GLY A 39 -15.85 0.96 -7.28
C GLY A 39 -17.29 1.08 -7.77
N ALA A 40 -18.21 0.61 -6.94
CA ALA A 40 -19.62 0.84 -7.10
C ALA A 40 -20.26 1.03 -5.73
N GLY A 41 -21.04 2.09 -5.57
CA GLY A 41 -21.85 2.29 -4.37
C GLY A 41 -21.08 2.42 -3.06
N GLY A 42 -19.94 3.09 -3.07
CA GLY A 42 -19.15 3.37 -1.86
C GLY A 42 -18.14 2.28 -1.47
N ILE A 43 -18.09 1.15 -2.17
CA ILE A 43 -17.02 0.15 -2.01
C ILE A 43 -16.01 0.36 -3.11
N HIS A 44 -14.77 0.58 -2.73
CA HIS A 44 -13.66 0.79 -3.64
C HIS A 44 -12.69 -0.39 -3.61
N LYS A 45 -12.18 -0.73 -4.79
CA LYS A 45 -11.02 -1.60 -4.97
C LYS A 45 -9.94 -0.81 -5.68
N THR A 46 -8.88 -0.49 -4.98
CA THR A 46 -7.71 0.20 -5.55
C THR A 46 -6.63 -0.82 -5.84
N VAL A 47 -6.21 -0.92 -7.10
CA VAL A 47 -5.09 -1.75 -7.55
C VAL A 47 -3.92 -0.82 -7.86
N ILE A 48 -2.84 -0.97 -7.13
CA ILE A 48 -1.63 -0.14 -7.24
C ILE A 48 -0.52 -0.99 -7.82
N THR A 49 -0.10 -0.65 -9.04
CA THR A 49 1.04 -1.28 -9.71
C THR A 49 2.30 -0.48 -9.42
N LEU A 50 3.34 -1.16 -8.95
CA LEU A 50 4.66 -0.63 -8.63
C LEU A 50 5.65 -1.07 -9.71
N THR A 51 6.37 -0.11 -10.29
CA THR A 51 7.35 -0.39 -11.34
C THR A 51 8.69 0.17 -10.91
N ALA A 52 9.55 -0.69 -10.37
CA ALA A 52 10.84 -0.29 -9.79
C ALA A 52 10.71 0.96 -8.90
N THR A 53 9.67 0.98 -8.06
CA THR A 53 9.36 2.09 -7.17
C THR A 53 10.48 2.22 -6.13
N PRO A 54 11.20 3.34 -6.09
CA PRO A 54 12.33 3.49 -5.19
C PRO A 54 11.88 3.55 -3.74
N ILE A 55 12.62 2.88 -2.87
CA ILE A 55 12.52 3.00 -1.42
C ILE A 55 13.89 3.34 -0.85
N THR A 56 13.93 4.33 0.02
CA THR A 56 15.13 4.68 0.77
C THR A 56 15.04 4.00 2.12
N LEU A 57 16.09 3.29 2.50
CA LEU A 57 16.22 2.67 3.80
C LEU A 57 17.14 3.53 4.68
N THR A 58 16.73 3.76 5.90
CA THR A 58 17.47 4.51 6.92
C THR A 58 18.03 3.53 7.92
N ASP A 59 19.31 3.64 8.21
CA ASP A 59 19.97 2.85 9.25
C ASP A 59 19.49 3.27 10.64
N ASP A 60 19.15 2.29 11.46
CA ASP A 60 18.83 2.45 12.88
C ASP A 60 19.90 1.67 13.67
N ALA A 61 20.94 2.36 14.05
CA ALA A 61 22.22 1.83 14.53
C ALA A 61 22.06 0.66 15.52
N GLY A 62 22.46 -0.53 15.11
CA GLY A 62 22.43 -1.75 15.92
C GLY A 62 21.05 -2.44 16.00
N VAL A 63 20.06 -1.99 15.22
CA VAL A 63 18.72 -2.57 15.18
C VAL A 63 18.39 -3.11 13.80
N GLY A 64 18.74 -2.39 12.74
CA GLY A 64 18.41 -2.74 11.36
C GLY A 64 18.18 -1.52 10.51
N GLN A 65 17.46 -1.68 9.42
CA GLN A 65 17.07 -0.57 8.55
C GLN A 65 15.54 -0.51 8.38
N TYR A 66 15.05 0.67 8.12
CA TYR A 66 13.64 0.91 7.90
C TYR A 66 13.42 1.92 6.78
N GLY A 67 12.30 1.79 6.09
CA GLY A 67 11.88 2.75 5.09
C GLY A 67 10.39 2.62 4.77
N GLY A 68 9.84 3.68 4.23
CA GLY A 68 8.46 3.71 3.79
C GLY A 68 8.32 4.49 2.50
N VAL A 69 7.47 4.03 1.61
CA VAL A 69 7.11 4.75 0.40
C VAL A 69 5.61 5.01 0.41
N LYS A 70 5.24 6.29 0.22
CA LYS A 70 3.85 6.68 0.07
C LYS A 70 3.35 6.20 -1.30
N LEU A 71 2.27 5.44 -1.30
CA LEU A 71 1.69 4.86 -2.52
C LEU A 71 0.47 5.63 -3.00
N TYR A 72 -0.37 6.06 -2.08
CA TYR A 72 -1.69 6.54 -2.40
C TYR A 72 -2.22 7.46 -1.31
N ASP A 73 -3.01 8.45 -1.70
CA ASP A 73 -3.78 9.31 -0.82
C ASP A 73 -5.24 8.91 -0.92
N PHE A 74 -5.80 8.40 0.17
CA PHE A 74 -7.24 8.23 0.23
C PHE A 74 -7.93 9.59 0.19
N PRO A 75 -9.14 9.68 -0.40
CA PRO A 75 -9.89 10.91 -0.36
C PRO A 75 -10.25 11.31 1.08
N ALA A 76 -10.56 12.59 1.28
CA ALA A 76 -11.09 13.07 2.54
C ALA A 76 -12.37 12.31 2.91
N GLY A 77 -12.56 12.09 4.18
CA GLY A 77 -13.72 11.39 4.71
C GLY A 77 -13.37 10.32 5.72
N SER A 78 -14.34 9.51 6.11
CA SER A 78 -14.13 8.40 7.03
C SER A 78 -13.85 7.13 6.23
N ILE A 79 -12.57 6.79 6.08
CA ILE A 79 -12.12 5.62 5.34
C ILE A 79 -12.09 4.39 6.24
N LYS A 80 -12.69 3.30 5.78
CA LYS A 80 -12.58 1.98 6.40
C LYS A 80 -12.01 0.99 5.42
N THR A 81 -10.86 0.41 5.74
CA THR A 81 -10.28 -0.68 4.95
C THR A 81 -10.95 -2.01 5.28
N LEU A 82 -11.23 -2.81 4.26
CA LEU A 82 -11.87 -4.11 4.37
C LEU A 82 -10.88 -5.25 4.18
N GLY A 83 -9.74 -4.97 3.55
CA GLY A 83 -8.69 -5.94 3.32
C GLY A 83 -7.64 -5.40 2.36
N ALA A 84 -6.48 -6.03 2.35
CA ALA A 84 -5.39 -5.70 1.46
C ALA A 84 -4.58 -6.94 1.07
N THR A 85 -3.95 -6.88 -0.09
CA THR A 85 -2.98 -7.88 -0.55
C THR A 85 -1.75 -7.18 -1.12
N ILE A 86 -0.59 -7.80 -0.93
CA ILE A 86 0.67 -7.43 -1.60
C ILE A 86 1.18 -8.68 -2.31
N ASP A 87 1.57 -8.50 -3.56
CA ASP A 87 2.31 -9.46 -4.37
C ASP A 87 3.40 -8.69 -5.11
N ALA A 88 4.61 -8.71 -4.57
CA ALA A 88 5.70 -7.84 -5.03
C ALA A 88 7.08 -8.44 -4.70
N ASP A 89 8.10 -7.90 -5.34
CA ASP A 89 9.50 -8.16 -5.03
C ASP A 89 10.17 -6.87 -4.54
N LEU A 90 10.90 -6.98 -3.43
CA LEU A 90 11.86 -5.98 -2.98
C LEU A 90 13.24 -6.33 -3.50
N THR A 91 13.85 -5.44 -4.26
CA THR A 91 15.24 -5.57 -4.72
C THR A 91 16.11 -4.53 -4.02
N LEU A 92 17.08 -4.97 -3.23
CA LEU A 92 18.03 -4.10 -2.55
C LEU A 92 19.19 -3.74 -3.47
N THR A 93 19.75 -2.53 -3.30
CA THR A 93 20.85 -2.04 -4.14
C THR A 93 22.21 -2.49 -3.64
N ASN A 94 22.31 -2.87 -2.36
CA ASN A 94 23.58 -3.26 -1.77
C ASN A 94 23.78 -4.79 -1.78
N ALA A 95 24.90 -5.23 -2.38
CA ALA A 95 25.26 -6.65 -2.45
C ALA A 95 25.67 -7.28 -1.10
N ALA A 96 25.92 -6.46 -0.07
CA ALA A 96 26.24 -6.97 1.27
C ALA A 96 25.05 -7.61 2.00
N TRP A 97 23.83 -7.40 1.51
CA TRP A 97 22.59 -8.00 2.01
C TRP A 97 22.37 -9.43 1.50
N LEU A 98 23.43 -10.11 1.13
CA LEU A 98 23.34 -11.43 0.53
C LEU A 98 22.89 -12.48 1.54
N ASP A 99 21.86 -13.22 1.19
CA ASP A 99 21.48 -14.55 1.64
C ASP A 99 20.95 -14.73 3.07
N THR A 100 21.00 -13.69 3.93
CA THR A 100 20.58 -13.81 5.34
C THR A 100 19.73 -12.66 5.84
N ALA A 101 19.47 -11.64 5.02
CA ALA A 101 18.63 -10.53 5.44
C ALA A 101 17.20 -11.02 5.64
N GLU A 102 16.75 -10.91 6.88
CA GLU A 102 15.35 -11.08 7.24
C GLU A 102 14.70 -9.71 7.28
N GLY A 103 13.45 -9.64 6.89
CA GLY A 103 12.74 -8.38 6.90
C GLY A 103 11.24 -8.56 7.00
N ASP A 104 10.60 -7.46 7.26
CA ASP A 104 9.14 -7.36 7.34
C ASP A 104 8.63 -6.30 6.39
N VAL A 105 7.42 -6.52 5.90
CA VAL A 105 6.64 -5.57 5.13
C VAL A 105 5.29 -5.35 5.79
N ALA A 106 4.76 -4.13 5.69
CA ALA A 106 3.43 -3.79 6.15
C ALA A 106 2.80 -2.71 5.28
N LEU A 107 1.47 -2.58 5.36
CA LEU A 107 0.76 -1.41 4.87
C LEU A 107 0.19 -0.63 6.05
N GLY A 108 0.37 0.68 6.01
CA GLY A 108 -0.11 1.54 7.07
C GLY A 108 -0.37 2.96 6.61
N THR A 109 -0.82 3.79 7.54
CA THR A 109 -1.14 5.19 7.32
C THR A 109 -0.02 6.15 7.70
N ALA A 110 1.11 5.61 8.13
CA ALA A 110 2.30 6.40 8.44
C ALA A 110 3.57 5.65 8.03
N ALA A 111 4.60 6.38 7.65
CA ALA A 111 5.93 5.84 7.43
C ALA A 111 6.58 5.40 8.76
N PRO A 112 7.50 4.41 8.75
CA PRO A 112 8.23 4.02 9.94
C PRO A 112 9.24 5.10 10.33
N ALA A 113 9.56 5.16 11.63
CA ALA A 113 10.55 6.09 12.19
C ALA A 113 11.69 5.36 12.90
N SER A 114 11.67 4.04 12.92
CA SER A 114 12.71 3.17 13.49
C SER A 114 12.62 1.76 12.92
N ALA A 115 13.67 0.98 13.06
CA ALA A 115 13.73 -0.44 12.69
C ALA A 115 13.24 -1.39 13.79
N ILE A 116 12.72 -0.89 14.91
CA ILE A 116 12.29 -1.75 16.02
C ILE A 116 11.09 -2.60 15.67
N ALA A 117 10.07 -2.01 15.08
CA ALA A 117 8.85 -2.73 14.67
C ALA A 117 8.04 -1.96 13.63
N LEU A 118 7.38 -2.71 12.75
CA LEU A 118 6.26 -2.21 11.96
C LEU A 118 4.96 -2.51 12.71
N ASP A 119 4.48 -1.55 13.49
CA ASP A 119 3.31 -1.66 14.36
C ASP A 119 2.38 -0.45 14.25
N THR A 120 1.25 -0.50 14.93
CA THR A 120 0.27 0.60 15.01
C THR A 120 -0.05 1.21 13.64
N THR A 121 0.13 2.51 13.46
CA THR A 121 -0.17 3.23 12.19
C THR A 121 0.71 2.82 11.00
N LYS A 122 1.82 2.14 11.24
CA LYS A 122 2.73 1.64 10.20
C LYS A 122 2.25 0.32 9.59
N ALA A 123 1.33 -0.39 10.28
CA ALA A 123 0.82 -1.72 9.90
C ALA A 123 -0.69 -1.86 10.18
N ASN A 124 -1.44 -0.77 10.18
CA ASN A 124 -2.87 -0.79 10.50
C ASN A 124 -3.78 -1.16 9.32
N ILE A 125 -3.24 -1.33 8.13
CA ILE A 125 -3.97 -1.78 6.93
C ILE A 125 -3.62 -3.23 6.62
N LEU A 126 -2.34 -3.57 6.60
CA LEU A 126 -1.84 -4.93 6.52
C LEU A 126 -0.78 -5.10 7.60
N ALA A 127 -0.99 -6.06 8.48
CA ALA A 127 -0.07 -6.35 9.58
C ALA A 127 1.33 -6.72 9.07
N SER A 128 2.34 -6.47 9.90
CA SER A 128 3.71 -6.84 9.60
C SER A 128 3.80 -8.32 9.23
N THR A 129 4.38 -8.58 8.06
CA THR A 129 4.53 -9.91 7.48
C THR A 129 5.96 -10.06 7.01
N ALA A 130 6.56 -11.21 7.32
CA ALA A 130 7.95 -11.48 6.93
C ALA A 130 8.11 -11.49 5.40
N ILE A 131 9.17 -10.84 4.94
CA ILE A 131 9.65 -10.95 3.57
C ILE A 131 10.35 -12.31 3.46
N ALA A 132 10.09 -13.06 2.37
CA ALA A 132 10.81 -14.30 2.13
C ALA A 132 12.32 -14.07 2.10
N ALA A 133 13.08 -15.05 2.59
CA ALA A 133 14.53 -14.97 2.63
C ALA A 133 15.10 -14.52 1.28
N MET A 134 15.89 -13.45 1.33
CA MET A 134 16.40 -12.82 0.11
C MET A 134 17.42 -13.70 -0.57
N THR A 135 17.27 -13.84 -1.88
CA THR A 135 18.22 -14.52 -2.75
C THR A 135 18.73 -13.51 -3.76
N ALA A 136 20.03 -13.33 -3.85
CA ALA A 136 20.66 -12.37 -4.76
C ALA A 136 20.03 -10.95 -4.66
N GLN A 137 19.84 -10.45 -3.44
CA GLN A 137 19.26 -9.14 -3.12
C GLN A 137 17.74 -8.98 -3.41
N VAL A 138 17.06 -10.05 -3.79
CA VAL A 138 15.62 -10.01 -4.05
C VAL A 138 14.86 -10.78 -2.99
N GLY A 139 13.91 -10.13 -2.36
CA GLY A 139 12.97 -10.72 -1.40
C GLY A 139 11.54 -10.66 -1.94
N ALA A 140 10.90 -11.83 -2.06
CA ALA A 140 9.51 -11.91 -2.45
C ALA A 140 8.60 -11.52 -1.28
N ILE A 141 7.60 -10.71 -1.58
CA ILE A 141 6.57 -10.25 -0.66
C ILE A 141 5.24 -10.82 -1.13
N ASN A 142 4.66 -11.70 -0.31
CA ASN A 142 3.32 -12.20 -0.57
C ASN A 142 2.53 -12.20 0.74
N ALA A 143 1.66 -11.22 0.88
CA ALA A 143 0.90 -11.01 2.10
C ALA A 143 -0.55 -10.62 1.79
N SER A 144 -1.47 -11.09 2.62
CA SER A 144 -2.87 -10.73 2.52
C SER A 144 -3.51 -10.63 3.88
N THR A 145 -4.47 -9.74 4.03
CA THR A 145 -5.28 -9.64 5.23
C THR A 145 -6.72 -9.30 4.88
N ILE A 146 -7.64 -9.80 5.68
CA ILE A 146 -9.01 -9.31 5.76
C ILE A 146 -9.10 -8.66 7.14
N THR A 147 -9.25 -7.35 7.20
CA THR A 147 -9.38 -6.63 8.45
C THR A 147 -10.79 -6.06 8.57
N ASP A 148 -11.36 -6.14 9.76
CA ASP A 148 -12.52 -5.32 10.15
C ASP A 148 -12.07 -4.04 10.90
N GLY A 149 -10.76 -3.90 11.08
CA GLY A 149 -10.10 -2.77 11.72
C GLY A 149 -9.91 -1.63 10.75
N GLY A 150 -10.86 -0.70 10.70
CA GLY A 150 -10.75 0.41 9.78
C GLY A 150 -9.69 1.42 10.16
N VAL A 151 -9.04 1.97 9.15
CA VAL A 151 -8.43 3.29 9.27
C VAL A 151 -9.59 4.29 9.35
N ALA A 152 -9.90 4.76 10.53
CA ALA A 152 -10.82 5.86 10.69
C ALA A 152 -10.04 7.16 10.55
N ALA A 153 -10.03 7.73 9.36
CA ALA A 153 -9.76 9.16 9.24
C ALA A 153 -11.08 9.87 9.50
N ALA A 154 -11.27 10.35 10.69
CA ALA A 154 -12.37 11.26 10.97
C ALA A 154 -11.89 12.67 10.59
N GLY A 155 -12.42 13.23 9.51
CA GLY A 155 -12.19 14.64 9.23
C GLY A 155 -11.87 15.00 7.79
N THR A 156 -11.51 16.24 7.60
CA THR A 156 -11.17 16.87 6.31
C THR A 156 -9.73 16.60 5.85
N THR A 157 -9.02 15.69 6.49
CA THR A 157 -7.61 15.40 6.21
C THR A 157 -7.52 14.09 5.43
N ASP A 158 -6.86 14.13 4.31
CA ASP A 158 -6.54 12.95 3.52
C ASP A 158 -5.69 11.98 4.34
N VAL A 159 -5.89 10.69 4.14
CA VAL A 159 -5.12 9.64 4.79
C VAL A 159 -4.18 9.03 3.77
N ASP A 160 -2.93 8.99 4.12
CA ASP A 160 -1.88 8.43 3.29
C ASP A 160 -1.84 6.90 3.41
N LEU A 161 -1.54 6.23 2.31
CA LEU A 161 -1.16 4.84 2.30
C LEU A 161 0.35 4.72 2.11
N TYR A 162 1.01 4.06 3.03
CA TYR A 162 2.42 3.72 2.96
C TYR A 162 2.63 2.21 2.82
N LEU A 163 3.56 1.85 1.95
CA LEU A 163 4.21 0.54 2.03
C LEU A 163 5.47 0.72 2.86
N ASN A 164 5.55 -0.01 3.95
CA ASN A 164 6.61 0.07 4.94
C ASN A 164 7.44 -1.19 4.92
N VAL A 165 8.75 -1.03 5.02
CA VAL A 165 9.72 -2.11 5.03
C VAL A 165 10.64 -1.93 6.22
N ARG A 166 10.96 -3.04 6.86
CA ARG A 166 11.99 -3.16 7.87
C ARG A 166 12.91 -4.32 7.50
N ILE A 167 14.20 -4.15 7.64
CA ILE A 167 15.20 -5.18 7.43
C ILE A 167 15.96 -5.38 8.75
N ASP A 168 15.92 -6.62 9.23
CA ASP A 168 16.64 -7.03 10.44
C ASP A 168 18.08 -7.37 10.08
N ASP A 169 18.97 -6.41 10.23
CA ASP A 169 20.40 -6.68 10.15
C ASP A 169 21.17 -5.84 11.17
N ASN A 170 22.01 -6.51 11.95
CA ASN A 170 22.88 -5.90 12.96
C ASN A 170 24.22 -5.42 12.39
N ALA A 171 24.47 -5.60 11.10
CA ALA A 171 25.69 -5.07 10.50
C ALA A 171 25.55 -3.55 10.32
N ALA A 172 26.61 -2.81 10.59
CA ALA A 172 26.65 -1.36 10.39
C ALA A 172 26.57 -1.05 8.88
N HIS A 173 25.38 -1.03 8.35
CA HIS A 173 25.13 -0.70 6.95
C HIS A 173 24.69 0.75 6.83
N ILE A 174 25.36 1.41 5.94
CA ILE A 174 25.14 2.78 5.53
C ILE A 174 23.78 2.84 4.81
N THR A 175 23.11 3.97 4.92
CA THR A 175 21.86 4.29 4.22
C THR A 175 21.80 3.68 2.82
N ASP A 176 21.02 2.64 2.70
CA ASP A 176 20.84 1.91 1.45
C ASP A 176 19.43 2.14 0.90
N GLY A 177 19.22 1.69 -0.27
CA GLY A 177 17.93 1.78 -0.92
C GLY A 177 17.61 0.52 -1.68
N GLY A 178 16.45 0.53 -2.27
CA GLY A 178 15.98 -0.55 -3.11
C GLY A 178 14.90 -0.09 -4.04
N THR A 179 14.34 -1.05 -4.73
CA THR A 179 13.15 -0.85 -5.57
C THR A 179 12.13 -1.93 -5.27
N ILE A 180 10.85 -1.57 -5.38
CA ILE A 180 9.75 -2.48 -5.22
C ILE A 180 9.03 -2.58 -6.56
N THR A 181 8.79 -3.81 -7.02
CA THR A 181 8.05 -4.10 -8.25
C THR A 181 6.97 -5.11 -7.96
N GLY A 182 5.72 -4.81 -8.35
CA GLY A 182 4.60 -5.72 -8.12
C GLY A 182 3.27 -5.00 -7.98
N THR A 183 2.38 -5.56 -7.17
CA THR A 183 1.01 -5.07 -7.03
C THR A 183 0.56 -5.04 -5.57
N VAL A 184 -0.06 -3.95 -5.19
CA VAL A 184 -0.82 -3.81 -3.94
C VAL A 184 -2.29 -3.64 -4.29
N THR A 185 -3.16 -4.41 -3.67
CA THR A 185 -4.61 -4.26 -3.83
C THR A 185 -5.24 -3.97 -2.48
N ILE A 186 -6.12 -2.96 -2.43
CA ILE A 186 -6.83 -2.57 -1.22
C ILE A 186 -8.32 -2.50 -1.50
N PHE A 187 -9.10 -3.02 -0.58
CA PHE A 187 -10.55 -2.86 -0.55
C PHE A 187 -10.92 -1.91 0.60
N TRP A 188 -11.69 -0.89 0.30
CA TRP A 188 -12.06 0.13 1.28
C TRP A 188 -13.42 0.76 0.98
N ILE A 189 -13.97 1.43 1.95
CA ILE A 189 -15.20 2.22 1.84
C ILE A 189 -14.96 3.60 2.42
N ASN A 190 -15.61 4.61 1.85
CA ASN A 190 -15.72 5.93 2.45
C ASN A 190 -17.11 6.03 3.11
N THR A 191 -17.14 6.18 4.43
CA THR A 191 -18.40 6.26 5.21
C THR A 191 -18.74 7.68 5.64
N GLY A 192 -17.95 8.67 5.27
CA GLY A 192 -18.05 10.04 5.78
C GLY A 192 -18.14 11.15 4.75
N ASP A 193 -18.35 10.83 3.50
CA ASP A 193 -18.42 11.82 2.42
C ASP A 193 -19.89 12.03 1.97
N PHE A 194 -20.72 12.52 2.91
CA PHE A 194 -22.12 12.86 2.66
C PHE A 194 -22.36 14.35 2.90
#